data_aad0debe200121d367c5766f3f448e01
#
_entry.id   aad0debe200121d367c5766f3f448e01
#
_cell.length_a   1.000
_cell.length_b   1.000
_cell.length_c   1.000
_cell.angle_alpha   90.00
_cell.angle_beta   90.00
_cell.angle_gamma   90.00
#
_symmetry.space_group_name_H-M   'P 1'
#
loop_
_entity.id
_entity.type
_entity.pdbx_description
1 polymer ?
#
loop_
_entity_poly.entity_id
_entity_poly.type
_entity_poly.pdbx_seq_one_letter_code
_entity_poly.pdbx_strand_id
1 'polypeptide(L)'
;MKVNIRDLHPTQLYLSEKKLQDIQMLYQSVKLINVDPISILAFGNCLLSTDGNHRAYQALLMGQDTISAEWDKDGVDEIYHLYAKACEERKIYSILDLKNHVLSQDEYEAKWYNWCDGFNQAAELVLGVENDDKNHSDR
;
A
#
# COMPACT_ATOMS: atom_id res chain seq x y z
N MET A 1 -2.08 -7.09 15.95
CA MET A 1 -3.49 -6.66 16.06
C MET A 1 -4.23 -6.90 14.76
N LYS A 2 -5.54 -6.85 14.78
CA LYS A 2 -6.33 -6.94 13.56
C LYS A 2 -7.01 -5.61 13.29
N VAL A 3 -7.03 -5.20 12.02
CA VAL A 3 -7.69 -3.97 11.58
C VAL A 3 -8.71 -4.30 10.51
N ASN A 4 -9.75 -3.47 10.43
CA ASN A 4 -10.76 -3.58 9.38
C ASN A 4 -10.17 -3.07 8.07
N ILE A 5 -10.17 -3.90 7.03
CA ILE A 5 -9.56 -3.55 5.74
C ILE A 5 -10.23 -2.32 5.12
N ARG A 6 -11.55 -2.19 5.28
CA ARG A 6 -12.30 -1.08 4.70
C ARG A 6 -11.97 0.27 5.33
N ASP A 7 -11.37 0.27 6.53
CA ASP A 7 -10.95 1.49 7.22
C ASP A 7 -9.51 1.90 6.88
N LEU A 8 -8.82 1.10 6.07
CA LEU A 8 -7.45 1.41 5.66
C LEU A 8 -7.43 2.38 4.49
N HIS A 9 -6.59 3.38 4.59
CA HIS A 9 -6.29 4.33 3.53
C HIS A 9 -5.01 3.88 2.83
N PRO A 10 -5.00 3.72 1.50
CA PRO A 10 -3.81 3.27 0.79
C PRO A 10 -2.76 4.36 0.66
N THR A 11 -1.55 3.92 0.36
CA THR A 11 -0.40 4.79 0.08
C THR A 11 0.21 4.49 -1.29
N GLN A 12 -0.51 3.75 -2.14
CA GLN A 12 -0.11 3.47 -3.51
C GLN A 12 -1.21 3.89 -4.47
N LEU A 13 -0.82 4.43 -5.62
CA LEU A 13 -1.77 4.84 -6.67
C LEU A 13 -2.21 3.67 -7.53
N TYR A 14 -1.38 2.64 -7.64
CA TYR A 14 -1.61 1.50 -8.53
C TYR A 14 -1.29 0.20 -7.84
N LEU A 15 -1.92 -0.88 -8.30
CA LEU A 15 -1.62 -2.25 -7.89
C LEU A 15 -1.22 -3.07 -9.11
N SER A 16 -0.42 -4.11 -8.89
CA SER A 16 -0.02 -5.05 -9.93
C SER A 16 -0.95 -6.25 -9.94
N GLU A 17 -1.56 -6.53 -11.09
CA GLU A 17 -2.39 -7.73 -11.27
C GLU A 17 -1.59 -9.01 -10.97
N LYS A 18 -0.34 -9.07 -11.42
CA LYS A 18 0.51 -10.23 -11.17
C LYS A 18 0.75 -10.45 -9.69
N LYS A 19 1.05 -9.37 -8.94
CA LYS A 19 1.27 -9.47 -7.50
C LYS A 19 0.01 -9.93 -6.77
N LEU A 20 -1.15 -9.45 -7.21
CA LEU A 20 -2.43 -9.88 -6.64
C LEU A 20 -2.67 -11.37 -6.88
N GLN A 21 -2.37 -11.87 -8.08
CA GLN A 21 -2.50 -13.29 -8.40
C GLN A 21 -1.55 -14.13 -7.56
N ASP A 22 -0.31 -13.69 -7.38
CA ASP A 22 0.67 -14.41 -6.55
C ASP A 22 0.20 -14.49 -5.09
N ILE A 23 -0.37 -13.42 -4.57
CA ILE A 23 -0.93 -13.39 -3.21
C ILE A 23 -2.13 -14.33 -3.11
N GLN A 24 -3.00 -14.33 -4.11
CA GLN A 24 -4.15 -15.23 -4.13
C GLN A 24 -3.72 -16.70 -4.05
N MET A 25 -2.72 -17.07 -4.84
CA MET A 25 -2.18 -18.44 -4.84
C MET A 25 -1.61 -18.79 -3.47
N LEU A 26 -0.88 -17.86 -2.85
CA LEU A 26 -0.31 -18.07 -1.52
C LEU A 26 -1.41 -18.28 -0.49
N TYR A 27 -2.44 -17.44 -0.49
CA TYR A 27 -3.55 -17.52 0.46
C TYR A 27 -4.35 -18.82 0.33
N GLN A 28 -4.37 -19.42 -0.85
CA GLN A 28 -5.00 -20.73 -1.07
C GLN A 28 -4.15 -21.87 -0.51
N SER A 29 -2.85 -21.66 -0.36
CA SER A 29 -1.90 -22.70 0.03
C SER A 29 -1.56 -22.69 1.52
N VAL A 30 -1.80 -21.58 2.24
CA VAL A 30 -1.43 -21.42 3.66
C VAL A 30 -2.62 -20.92 4.46
N LYS A 31 -2.58 -21.17 5.78
CA LYS A 31 -3.56 -20.59 6.67
C LYS A 31 -3.28 -19.11 6.84
N LEU A 32 -4.32 -18.28 6.80
CA LEU A 32 -4.20 -16.84 6.85
C LEU A 32 -3.54 -16.31 8.13
N ILE A 33 -3.65 -17.04 9.22
CA ILE A 33 -3.01 -16.66 10.49
C ILE A 33 -1.49 -16.71 10.42
N ASN A 34 -0.93 -17.37 9.42
CA ASN A 34 0.52 -17.48 9.22
C ASN A 34 1.07 -16.44 8.25
N VAL A 35 0.23 -15.50 7.80
CA VAL A 35 0.65 -14.43 6.90
C VAL A 35 1.22 -13.28 7.73
N ASP A 36 2.35 -12.71 7.27
CA ASP A 36 2.97 -11.59 7.94
C ASP A 36 2.00 -10.41 8.06
N PRO A 37 2.01 -9.69 9.20
CA PRO A 37 1.15 -8.53 9.34
C PRO A 37 1.55 -7.42 8.37
N ILE A 38 0.56 -6.63 7.96
CA ILE A 38 0.83 -5.40 7.19
C ILE A 38 1.31 -4.31 8.15
N SER A 39 1.98 -3.29 7.60
CA SER A 39 2.43 -2.14 8.38
C SER A 39 1.44 -0.98 8.25
N ILE A 40 1.15 -0.30 9.35
CA ILE A 40 0.18 0.80 9.39
C ILE A 40 0.75 2.01 10.13
N LEU A 41 0.21 3.20 9.78
CA LEU A 41 0.50 4.46 10.46
C LEU A 41 -0.80 5.22 10.71
N ALA A 42 -0.83 6.02 11.77
CA ALA A 42 -1.95 6.92 12.00
C ALA A 42 -1.92 8.08 11.00
N PHE A 43 -3.09 8.48 10.52
CA PHE A 43 -3.26 9.61 9.60
C PHE A 43 -4.61 10.27 9.89
N GLY A 44 -4.61 11.31 10.71
CA GLY A 44 -5.85 11.92 11.19
C GLY A 44 -6.70 10.87 11.91
N ASN A 45 -7.91 10.67 11.43
CA ASN A 45 -8.87 9.72 12.01
C ASN A 45 -8.81 8.35 11.35
N CYS A 46 -7.86 8.10 10.44
CA CYS A 46 -7.75 6.83 9.75
C CYS A 46 -6.37 6.22 9.91
N LEU A 47 -6.22 5.00 9.40
CA LEU A 47 -4.95 4.27 9.39
C LEU A 47 -4.47 4.13 7.95
N LEU A 48 -3.19 4.42 7.71
CA LEU A 48 -2.56 4.18 6.42
C LEU A 48 -2.02 2.77 6.37
N SER A 49 -2.14 2.12 5.21
CA SER A 49 -1.42 0.91 4.90
C SER A 49 -0.09 1.31 4.25
N THR A 50 1.02 1.23 4.98
CA THR A 50 2.33 1.63 4.46
C THR A 50 3.05 0.49 3.76
N ASP A 51 2.80 -0.73 4.21
CA ASP A 51 3.29 -1.94 3.57
C ASP A 51 2.17 -2.97 3.60
N GLY A 52 1.84 -3.50 2.44
CA GLY A 52 0.79 -4.51 2.33
C GLY A 52 -0.48 -4.04 1.63
N ASN A 53 -0.41 -2.97 0.81
CA ASN A 53 -1.57 -2.52 0.03
C ASN A 53 -2.12 -3.64 -0.85
N HIS A 54 -1.25 -4.40 -1.53
CA HIS A 54 -1.66 -5.54 -2.36
C HIS A 54 -2.30 -6.64 -1.51
N ARG A 55 -1.72 -6.95 -0.36
CA ARG A 55 -2.25 -7.99 0.53
C ARG A 55 -3.62 -7.63 1.08
N ALA A 56 -3.79 -6.38 1.49
CA ALA A 56 -5.07 -5.90 2.00
C ALA A 56 -6.15 -5.95 0.91
N TYR A 57 -5.81 -5.49 -0.30
CA TYR A 57 -6.75 -5.51 -1.42
C TYR A 57 -7.17 -6.94 -1.77
N GLN A 58 -6.21 -7.84 -1.91
CA GLN A 58 -6.50 -9.23 -2.29
C GLN A 58 -7.29 -9.95 -1.19
N ALA A 59 -6.97 -9.71 0.08
CA ALA A 59 -7.72 -10.28 1.19
C ALA A 59 -9.19 -9.85 1.16
N LEU A 60 -9.43 -8.58 0.86
CA LEU A 60 -10.80 -8.06 0.73
C LEU A 60 -11.55 -8.74 -0.41
N LEU A 61 -10.90 -8.93 -1.56
CA LEU A 61 -11.51 -9.63 -2.70
C LEU A 61 -11.83 -11.10 -2.38
N MET A 62 -11.08 -11.71 -1.49
CA MET A 62 -11.29 -13.09 -1.05
C MET A 62 -12.31 -13.21 0.08
N GLY A 63 -12.98 -12.12 0.43
CA GLY A 63 -14.07 -12.14 1.41
C GLY A 63 -13.65 -11.87 2.84
N GLN A 64 -12.42 -11.43 3.08
CA GLN A 64 -11.98 -11.09 4.43
C GLN A 64 -12.33 -9.66 4.79
N ASP A 65 -12.76 -9.45 6.03
CA ASP A 65 -13.08 -8.11 6.53
C ASP A 65 -11.90 -7.50 7.29
N THR A 66 -11.05 -8.34 7.89
CA THR A 66 -9.94 -7.89 8.73
C THR A 66 -8.63 -8.49 8.27
N ILE A 67 -7.52 -7.85 8.65
CA ILE A 67 -6.17 -8.30 8.35
C ILE A 67 -5.28 -8.00 9.55
N SER A 68 -4.28 -8.87 9.78
CA SER A 68 -3.28 -8.63 10.82
C SER A 68 -2.42 -7.43 10.46
N ALA A 69 -2.14 -6.58 11.45
CA ALA A 69 -1.38 -5.36 11.25
C ALA A 69 -0.46 -5.09 12.42
N GLU A 70 0.61 -4.35 12.16
CA GLU A 70 1.51 -3.84 13.17
C GLU A 70 1.89 -2.40 12.82
N TRP A 71 2.32 -1.64 13.82
CA TRP A 71 2.76 -0.27 13.57
C TRP A 71 4.04 -0.26 12.76
N ASP A 72 4.10 0.65 11.77
CA ASP A 72 5.31 0.89 10.99
C ASP A 72 6.39 1.48 11.90
N LYS A 73 7.59 0.92 11.82
CA LYS A 73 8.71 1.29 12.70
C LYS A 73 9.87 1.97 11.94
N ASP A 74 9.67 2.23 10.65
CA ASP A 74 10.76 2.74 9.80
C ASP A 74 11.04 4.23 10.00
N GLY A 75 10.13 4.97 10.64
CA GLY A 75 10.37 6.38 10.99
C GLY A 75 10.28 7.37 9.85
N VAL A 76 9.64 7.03 8.73
CA VAL A 76 9.52 7.88 7.53
C VAL A 76 8.07 8.29 7.32
N ASP A 77 7.41 8.72 8.39
CA ASP A 77 5.97 8.98 8.40
C ASP A 77 5.53 10.04 7.39
N GLU A 78 6.34 11.10 7.25
CA GLU A 78 5.99 12.24 6.39
C GLU A 78 5.82 11.84 4.93
N ILE A 79 6.67 10.94 4.43
CA ILE A 79 6.58 10.51 3.03
C ILE A 79 5.30 9.72 2.78
N TYR A 80 4.89 8.88 3.72
CA TYR A 80 3.63 8.14 3.61
C TYR A 80 2.41 9.05 3.70
N HIS A 81 2.46 10.09 4.51
CA HIS A 81 1.40 11.09 4.58
C HIS A 81 1.26 11.80 3.22
N LEU A 82 2.37 12.09 2.55
CA LEU A 82 2.34 12.69 1.22
C LEU A 82 1.78 11.72 0.16
N TYR A 83 2.14 10.45 0.25
CA TYR A 83 1.55 9.43 -0.64
C TYR A 83 0.04 9.33 -0.43
N ALA A 84 -0.42 9.36 0.82
CA ALA A 84 -1.84 9.33 1.12
C ALA A 84 -2.56 10.52 0.51
N LYS A 85 -1.99 11.71 0.59
CA LYS A 85 -2.56 12.92 -0.03
C LYS A 85 -2.62 12.79 -1.55
N ALA A 86 -1.60 12.22 -2.17
CA ALA A 86 -1.61 11.97 -3.61
C ALA A 86 -2.72 11.01 -4.00
N CYS A 87 -3.00 10.01 -3.18
CA CYS A 87 -4.15 9.12 -3.36
C CYS A 87 -5.46 9.90 -3.30
N GLU A 88 -5.61 10.77 -2.30
CA GLU A 88 -6.83 11.58 -2.11
C GLU A 88 -7.09 12.49 -3.31
N GLU A 89 -6.05 13.07 -3.89
CA GLU A 89 -6.17 13.89 -5.10
C GLU A 89 -6.78 13.12 -6.27
N ARG A 90 -6.65 11.80 -6.25
CA ARG A 90 -7.19 10.90 -7.27
C ARG A 90 -8.44 10.16 -6.79
N LYS A 91 -9.02 10.61 -5.67
CA LYS A 91 -10.22 10.02 -5.06
C LYS A 91 -10.01 8.57 -4.62
N ILE A 92 -8.81 8.25 -4.20
CA ILE A 92 -8.48 6.95 -3.62
C ILE A 92 -8.40 7.17 -2.11
N TYR A 93 -9.46 6.79 -1.39
CA TYR A 93 -9.58 7.00 0.05
C TYR A 93 -9.55 5.70 0.85
N SER A 94 -9.83 4.58 0.20
CA SER A 94 -9.87 3.27 0.84
C SER A 94 -9.22 2.23 -0.07
N ILE A 95 -8.92 1.08 0.51
CA ILE A 95 -8.32 -0.03 -0.25
C ILE A 95 -9.20 -0.43 -1.45
N LEU A 96 -10.53 -0.45 -1.27
CA LEU A 96 -11.44 -0.83 -2.35
C LEU A 96 -11.41 0.14 -3.54
N ASP A 97 -11.07 1.40 -3.30
CA ASP A 97 -10.98 2.39 -4.38
C ASP A 97 -9.86 2.06 -5.39
N LEU A 98 -8.95 1.17 -5.03
CA LEU A 98 -7.89 0.73 -5.93
C LEU A 98 -8.38 -0.21 -7.04
N LYS A 99 -9.63 -0.62 -7.03
CA LYS A 99 -10.17 -1.58 -8.01
C LYS A 99 -10.00 -1.13 -9.47
N ASN A 100 -10.02 0.18 -9.72
CA ASN A 100 -9.85 0.74 -11.06
C ASN A 100 -8.41 1.13 -11.36
N HIS A 101 -7.48 0.78 -10.48
CA HIS A 101 -6.08 1.15 -10.56
C HIS A 101 -5.16 -0.07 -10.61
N VAL A 102 -5.72 -1.23 -10.96
CA VAL A 102 -4.96 -2.47 -11.12
C VAL A 102 -4.39 -2.52 -12.53
N LEU A 103 -3.09 -2.69 -12.64
CA LEU A 103 -2.36 -2.66 -13.91
C LEU A 103 -1.64 -3.99 -14.14
N SER A 104 -1.29 -4.29 -15.40
CA SER A 104 -0.35 -5.36 -15.69
C SER A 104 0.99 -5.08 -15.01
N GLN A 105 1.81 -6.11 -14.82
CA GLN A 105 3.11 -5.92 -14.17
C GLN A 105 3.97 -4.88 -14.90
N ASP A 106 4.01 -4.94 -16.23
CA ASP A 106 4.81 -4.00 -17.02
C ASP A 106 4.33 -2.57 -16.87
N GLU A 107 3.02 -2.33 -16.94
CA GLU A 107 2.45 -1.01 -16.75
C GLU A 107 2.62 -0.51 -15.31
N TYR A 108 2.50 -1.42 -14.34
CA TYR A 108 2.70 -1.10 -12.94
C TYR A 108 4.14 -0.61 -12.70
N GLU A 109 5.13 -1.32 -13.22
CA GLU A 109 6.52 -0.91 -13.10
C GLU A 109 6.77 0.44 -13.77
N ALA A 110 6.25 0.62 -14.97
CA ALA A 110 6.45 1.87 -15.72
C ALA A 110 5.77 3.07 -15.04
N LYS A 111 4.53 2.91 -14.58
CA LYS A 111 3.77 4.03 -14.02
C LYS A 111 4.07 4.28 -12.55
N TRP A 112 4.07 3.22 -11.74
CA TRP A 112 4.20 3.39 -10.29
C TRP A 112 5.64 3.70 -9.88
N TYR A 113 6.61 2.96 -10.38
CA TYR A 113 8.00 3.21 -10.00
C TYR A 113 8.51 4.54 -10.52
N ASN A 114 8.16 4.92 -11.75
CA ASN A 114 8.53 6.24 -12.28
C ASN A 114 7.87 7.37 -11.48
N TRP A 115 6.61 7.20 -11.12
CA TRP A 115 5.92 8.19 -10.29
C TRP A 115 6.59 8.30 -8.92
N CYS A 116 6.93 7.19 -8.28
CA CYS A 116 7.62 7.17 -6.98
C CYS A 116 8.97 7.87 -7.06
N ASP A 117 9.75 7.61 -8.10
CA ASP A 117 11.06 8.25 -8.25
C ASP A 117 10.93 9.77 -8.32
N GLY A 118 10.05 10.27 -9.16
CA GLY A 118 9.83 11.71 -9.28
C GLY A 118 9.29 12.33 -8.01
N PHE A 119 8.32 11.67 -7.39
CA PHE A 119 7.70 12.16 -6.16
C PHE A 119 8.69 12.18 -5.01
N ASN A 120 9.51 11.13 -4.87
CA ASN A 120 10.48 11.02 -3.79
C ASN A 120 11.59 12.06 -3.94
N GLN A 121 12.04 12.35 -5.17
CA GLN A 121 12.99 13.43 -5.43
C GLN A 121 12.43 14.78 -4.99
N ALA A 122 11.17 15.05 -5.33
CA ALA A 122 10.52 16.29 -4.91
C ALA A 122 10.38 16.36 -3.38
N ALA A 123 10.04 15.25 -2.74
CA ALA A 123 9.91 15.17 -1.28
C ALA A 123 11.24 15.44 -0.58
N GLU A 124 12.36 14.94 -1.12
CA GLU A 124 13.68 15.23 -0.57
C GLU A 124 13.97 16.74 -0.56
N LEU A 125 13.61 17.44 -1.64
CA LEU A 125 13.81 18.87 -1.73
C LEU A 125 12.97 19.64 -0.73
N VAL A 126 11.76 19.17 -0.44
CA VAL A 126 10.81 19.86 0.44
C VAL A 126 11.03 19.50 1.91
N LEU A 127 11.23 18.19 2.19
CA LEU A 127 11.28 17.69 3.57
C LEU A 127 12.69 17.45 4.07
N GLY A 128 13.68 17.40 3.18
CA GLY A 128 15.04 17.02 3.54
C GLY A 128 15.18 15.55 3.90
N VAL A 129 14.21 14.73 3.51
CA VAL A 129 14.21 13.29 3.79
C VAL A 129 14.98 12.56 2.70
N GLU A 130 15.96 11.75 3.09
CA GLU A 130 16.71 10.95 2.15
C GLU A 130 15.83 9.85 1.55
N ASN A 131 15.82 9.77 0.22
CA ASN A 131 15.08 8.75 -0.49
C ASN A 131 15.92 7.49 -0.60
N ASP A 132 15.40 6.36 -0.11
CA ASP A 132 15.99 5.05 -0.36
C ASP A 132 15.02 4.22 -1.22
N ASP A 133 15.48 3.09 -1.73
CA ASP A 133 14.73 2.29 -2.68
C ASP A 133 13.62 1.44 -2.07
N LYS A 134 13.39 1.56 -0.77
CA LYS A 134 12.31 0.82 -0.11
C LYS A 134 10.95 1.08 -0.72
N ASN A 135 10.74 2.28 -1.24
CA ASN A 135 9.45 2.66 -1.82
C ASN A 135 9.15 1.93 -3.14
N HIS A 136 10.15 1.29 -3.73
CA HIS A 136 9.97 0.44 -4.91
C HIS A 136 9.69 -1.01 -4.55
N SER A 137 9.74 -1.35 -3.28
CA SER A 137 9.48 -2.70 -2.83
C SER A 137 8.01 -3.06 -2.98
N ASP A 138 7.73 -4.34 -2.81
CA ASP A 138 6.40 -4.90 -2.96
C ASP A 138 5.56 -4.63 -1.71
N ARG A 139 4.97 -3.50 -1.69
CA ARG A 139 4.19 -3.06 -0.54
C ARG A 139 2.71 -3.32 -0.65
#